data_5ef137564e1b353d059fc5f1b1d4143e
#
_entry.id   5ef137564e1b353d059fc5f1b1d4143e
#
_cell.length_a   1.000
_cell.length_b   1.000
_cell.length_c   1.000
_cell.angle_alpha   90.00
_cell.angle_beta   90.00
_cell.angle_gamma   90.00
#
_symmetry.space_group_name_H-M   'P 1'
#
loop_
_entity.id
_entity.type
_entity.pdbx_description
1 polymer ?
#
loop_
_entity_poly.entity_id
_entity_poly.type
_entity_poly.pdbx_seq_one_letter_code
_entity_poly.pdbx_strand_id
1 'polypeptide(L)'
;MALGLGGVWIEALKDVSLRVLPVSPAEVRRMVTELRGASLLDGFRGATPVNLDELARMVSRIGDAALALGDTLDTLEVNPLLAEGDRIEALDALATYR
;
A
#
# COMPACT_ATOMS: atom_id res chain seq x y z
N MET A 1 -4.56 -3.65 -8.10
CA MET A 1 -3.83 -3.37 -6.84
C MET A 1 -4.78 -3.47 -5.64
N ALA A 2 -4.35 -4.13 -4.60
CA ALA A 2 -5.06 -4.15 -3.32
C ALA A 2 -4.18 -3.45 -2.28
N LEU A 3 -4.73 -2.49 -1.59
CA LEU A 3 -4.06 -1.73 -0.54
C LEU A 3 -4.84 -1.89 0.76
N GLY A 4 -4.14 -2.19 1.84
CA GLY A 4 -4.74 -2.31 3.16
C GLY A 4 -3.72 -2.07 4.26
N LEU A 5 -4.21 -1.81 5.47
CA LEU A 5 -3.36 -1.70 6.66
C LEU A 5 -2.94 -3.08 7.12
N GLY A 6 -1.69 -3.21 7.58
CA GLY A 6 -1.17 -4.48 8.07
C GLY A 6 -1.76 -4.89 9.41
N GLY A 7 -1.62 -6.18 9.74
CA GLY A 7 -2.02 -6.76 11.01
C GLY A 7 -3.16 -7.77 10.89
N VAL A 8 -3.36 -8.54 11.95
CA VAL A 8 -4.36 -9.62 11.97
C VAL A 8 -5.81 -9.13 11.80
N TRP A 9 -6.07 -7.90 12.20
CA TRP A 9 -7.43 -7.34 12.16
C TRP A 9 -7.89 -6.99 10.75
N ILE A 10 -6.96 -6.77 9.80
CA ILE A 10 -7.32 -6.32 8.46
C ILE A 10 -8.08 -7.39 7.68
N GLU A 11 -7.70 -8.65 7.81
CA GLU A 11 -8.41 -9.76 7.15
C GLU A 11 -9.81 -9.92 7.71
N ALA A 12 -9.96 -9.82 9.03
CA ALA A 12 -11.25 -9.94 9.69
C ALA A 12 -12.20 -8.80 9.32
N LEU A 13 -11.67 -7.59 9.18
CA LEU A 13 -12.46 -6.40 8.85
C LEU A 13 -12.64 -6.18 7.35
N LYS A 14 -11.88 -6.89 6.52
CA LYS A 14 -11.86 -6.70 5.05
C LYS A 14 -11.63 -5.24 4.66
N ASP A 15 -10.71 -4.59 5.36
CA ASP A 15 -10.40 -3.17 5.16
C ASP A 15 -9.36 -3.04 4.04
N VAL A 16 -9.83 -3.14 2.80
CA VAL A 16 -8.98 -3.15 1.61
C VAL A 16 -9.58 -2.24 0.54
N SER A 17 -8.74 -1.49 -0.13
CA SER A 17 -9.11 -0.70 -1.31
C SER A 17 -8.49 -1.32 -2.55
N LEU A 18 -9.27 -1.41 -3.63
CA LEU A 18 -8.87 -2.08 -4.88
C LEU A 18 -8.88 -1.11 -6.05
N ARG A 19 -7.89 -1.25 -6.93
CA ARG A 19 -7.81 -0.54 -8.21
C ARG A 19 -7.16 -1.40 -9.29
N VAL A 20 -7.50 -1.10 -10.53
CA VAL A 20 -6.80 -1.66 -11.69
C VAL A 20 -5.55 -0.82 -11.97
N LEU A 21 -4.42 -1.47 -12.23
CA LEU A 21 -3.17 -0.78 -12.57
C LEU A 21 -3.22 -0.21 -13.99
N PRO A 22 -2.52 0.91 -14.27
CA PRO A 22 -1.67 1.66 -13.34
C PRO A 22 -2.47 2.55 -12.39
N VAL A 23 -1.86 2.93 -11.26
CA VAL A 23 -2.44 3.88 -10.33
C VAL A 23 -1.50 5.06 -10.12
N SER A 24 -2.03 6.28 -10.25
CA SER A 24 -1.28 7.49 -9.96
C SER A 24 -1.13 7.70 -8.46
N PRO A 25 -0.16 8.52 -8.01
CA PRO A 25 -0.08 8.90 -6.60
C PRO A 25 -1.37 9.53 -6.07
N ALA A 26 -2.04 10.36 -6.86
CA ALA A 26 -3.32 10.94 -6.46
C ALA A 26 -4.40 9.89 -6.22
N GLU A 27 -4.44 8.84 -7.07
CA GLU A 27 -5.37 7.74 -6.89
C GLU A 27 -5.04 6.91 -5.66
N VAL A 28 -3.75 6.68 -5.39
CA VAL A 28 -3.33 5.99 -4.17
C VAL A 28 -3.79 6.75 -2.92
N ARG A 29 -3.70 8.07 -2.92
CA ARG A 29 -4.22 8.87 -1.80
C ARG A 29 -5.70 8.64 -1.59
N ARG A 30 -6.49 8.56 -2.66
CA ARG A 30 -7.92 8.23 -2.56
C ARG A 30 -8.14 6.83 -1.98
N MET A 31 -7.34 5.85 -2.42
CA MET A 31 -7.40 4.49 -1.89
C MET A 31 -7.18 4.47 -0.38
N VAL A 32 -6.20 5.23 0.11
CA VAL A 32 -5.92 5.34 1.55
C VAL A 32 -7.13 5.90 2.30
N THR A 33 -7.77 6.94 1.76
CA THR A 33 -8.93 7.56 2.42
C THR A 33 -10.14 6.63 2.49
N GLU A 34 -10.22 5.63 1.62
CA GLU A 34 -11.29 4.63 1.63
C GLU A 34 -11.14 3.60 2.76
N LEU A 35 -9.94 3.47 3.33
CA LEU A 35 -9.69 2.50 4.39
C LEU A 35 -10.35 2.96 5.69
N ARG A 36 -11.03 2.06 6.37
CA ARG A 36 -11.67 2.36 7.66
C ARG A 36 -10.66 2.74 8.72
N GLY A 37 -9.48 2.11 8.67
CA GLY A 37 -8.38 2.39 9.59
C GLY A 37 -7.46 3.54 9.17
N ALA A 38 -7.83 4.35 8.19
CA ALA A 38 -6.98 5.43 7.67
C ALA A 38 -6.50 6.38 8.75
N SER A 39 -7.28 6.63 9.78
CA SER A 39 -6.91 7.51 10.90
C SER A 39 -5.68 7.03 11.66
N LEU A 40 -5.33 5.75 11.58
CA LEU A 40 -4.11 5.22 12.22
C LEU A 40 -2.85 5.84 11.60
N LEU A 41 -2.94 6.31 10.36
CA LEU A 41 -1.83 6.97 9.66
C LEU A 41 -1.61 8.42 10.11
N ASP A 42 -2.56 8.99 10.84
CA ASP A 42 -2.53 10.38 11.32
C ASP A 42 -1.78 10.54 12.66
N GLY A 43 -1.02 9.54 13.10
CA GLY A 43 -0.24 9.61 14.33
C GLY A 43 -0.97 9.09 15.56
N PHE A 44 -1.70 8.01 15.40
CA PHE A 44 -2.42 7.35 16.48
C PHE A 44 -1.48 6.95 17.63
N ARG A 45 -1.87 7.23 18.86
CA ARG A 45 -1.11 6.93 20.10
C ARG A 45 0.30 7.53 20.12
N GLY A 46 0.44 8.76 19.61
CA GLY A 46 1.72 9.47 19.64
C GLY A 46 2.72 9.05 18.58
N ALA A 47 2.35 8.16 17.67
CA ALA A 47 3.18 7.83 16.52
C ALA A 47 3.31 9.04 15.59
N THR A 48 4.41 9.11 14.84
CA THR A 48 4.61 10.16 13.85
C THR A 48 3.61 9.98 12.71
N PRO A 49 2.86 11.01 12.32
CA PRO A 49 1.97 10.92 11.17
C PRO A 49 2.73 10.52 9.90
N VAL A 50 2.11 9.66 9.09
CA VAL A 50 2.70 9.23 7.84
C VAL A 50 2.64 10.36 6.80
N ASN A 51 3.74 10.57 6.09
CA ASN A 51 3.73 11.46 4.93
C ASN A 51 2.99 10.76 3.79
N LEU A 52 1.73 11.14 3.57
CA LEU A 52 0.87 10.49 2.60
C LEU A 52 1.35 10.67 1.17
N ASP A 53 2.02 11.77 0.84
CA ASP A 53 2.57 11.98 -0.50
C ASP A 53 3.72 11.00 -0.79
N GLU A 54 4.60 10.78 0.19
CA GLU A 54 5.67 9.79 0.05
C GLU A 54 5.10 8.37 -0.04
N LEU A 55 4.13 8.05 0.79
CA LEU A 55 3.44 6.76 0.73
C LEU A 55 2.81 6.55 -0.64
N ALA A 56 2.09 7.55 -1.14
CA ALA A 56 1.42 7.47 -2.43
C ALA A 56 2.41 7.25 -3.58
N ARG A 57 3.55 7.96 -3.56
CA ARG A 57 4.60 7.77 -4.56
C ARG A 57 5.18 6.35 -4.53
N MET A 58 5.47 5.84 -3.35
CA MET A 58 6.00 4.48 -3.20
C MET A 58 5.02 3.43 -3.71
N VAL A 59 3.76 3.51 -3.30
CA VAL A 59 2.73 2.55 -3.71
C VAL A 59 2.49 2.61 -5.21
N SER A 60 2.45 3.81 -5.80
CA SER A 60 2.33 3.98 -7.25
C SER A 60 3.48 3.31 -7.99
N ARG A 61 4.71 3.45 -7.50
CA ARG A 61 5.91 2.81 -8.08
C ARG A 61 5.84 1.29 -7.97
N ILE A 62 5.30 0.75 -6.89
CA ILE A 62 5.10 -0.70 -6.75
C ILE A 62 4.16 -1.19 -7.84
N GLY A 63 3.09 -0.46 -8.11
CA GLY A 63 2.18 -0.78 -9.20
C GLY A 63 2.86 -0.77 -10.57
N ASP A 64 3.69 0.25 -10.83
CA ASP A 64 4.45 0.34 -12.07
C ASP A 64 5.45 -0.81 -12.21
N ALA A 65 6.10 -1.19 -11.11
CA ALA A 65 7.02 -2.33 -11.09
C ALA A 65 6.29 -3.63 -11.43
N ALA A 66 5.09 -3.83 -10.92
CA ALA A 66 4.27 -5.00 -11.23
C ALA A 66 3.97 -5.08 -12.73
N LEU A 67 3.61 -3.96 -13.35
CA LEU A 67 3.38 -3.91 -14.80
C LEU A 67 4.66 -4.20 -15.60
N ALA A 68 5.81 -3.70 -15.14
CA ALA A 68 7.09 -3.91 -15.79
C ALA A 68 7.57 -5.36 -15.74
N LEU A 69 7.13 -6.15 -14.76
CA LEU A 69 7.48 -7.58 -14.66
C LEU A 69 6.77 -8.43 -15.70
N GLY A 70 5.78 -7.88 -16.39
CA GLY A 70 5.20 -8.50 -17.59
C GLY A 70 4.02 -9.44 -17.33
N ASP A 71 3.55 -10.04 -18.42
CA ASP A 71 2.29 -10.80 -18.44
C ASP A 71 2.33 -12.12 -17.68
N THR A 72 3.53 -12.64 -17.41
CA THR A 72 3.68 -13.89 -16.66
C THR A 72 3.63 -13.71 -15.17
N LEU A 73 3.68 -12.45 -14.69
CA LEU A 73 3.49 -12.16 -13.26
C LEU A 73 2.08 -12.53 -12.86
N ASP A 74 1.95 -13.34 -11.83
CA ASP A 74 0.68 -13.66 -11.22
C ASP A 74 0.37 -12.68 -10.07
N THR A 75 1.27 -12.61 -9.10
CA THR A 75 1.14 -11.67 -7.98
C THR A 75 2.48 -11.02 -7.65
N LEU A 76 2.41 -9.77 -7.20
CA LEU A 76 3.48 -9.07 -6.51
C LEU A 76 2.92 -8.61 -5.18
N GLU A 77 3.48 -9.11 -4.09
CA GLU A 77 3.07 -8.76 -2.74
C GLU A 77 4.20 -8.05 -2.02
N VAL A 78 3.90 -6.88 -1.45
CA VAL A 78 4.80 -6.16 -0.54
C VAL A 78 4.13 -6.16 0.82
N ASN A 79 4.74 -6.86 1.78
CA ASN A 79 4.14 -7.03 3.10
C ASN A 79 5.22 -7.39 4.14
N PRO A 80 5.43 -6.55 5.14
CA PRO A 80 4.77 -5.26 5.31
C PRO A 80 5.47 -4.12 4.56
N LEU A 81 4.73 -3.05 4.33
CA LEU A 81 5.27 -1.75 3.96
C LEU A 81 5.26 -0.89 5.23
N LEU A 82 6.45 -0.54 5.71
CA LEU A 82 6.56 0.30 6.90
C LEU A 82 6.35 1.76 6.51
N ALA A 83 5.49 2.46 7.24
CA ALA A 83 5.22 3.87 6.99
C ALA A 83 5.22 4.63 8.32
N GLU A 84 6.17 5.55 8.49
CA GLU A 84 6.30 6.39 9.66
C GLU A 84 6.95 7.72 9.25
N GLY A 85 6.24 8.82 9.37
CA GLY A 85 6.71 10.12 8.89
C GLY A 85 7.06 10.04 7.40
N ASP A 86 8.27 10.46 7.05
CA ASP A 86 8.77 10.40 5.67
C ASP A 86 9.39 9.04 5.31
N ARG A 87 9.50 8.14 6.28
CA ARG A 87 10.10 6.84 6.08
C ARG A 87 9.06 5.86 5.55
N ILE A 88 9.23 5.49 4.29
CA ILE A 88 8.40 4.48 3.64
C ILE A 88 9.35 3.39 3.15
N GLU A 89 9.20 2.18 3.68
CA GLU A 89 10.15 1.10 3.44
C GLU A 89 9.44 -0.22 3.23
N ALA A 90 9.72 -0.87 2.12
CA ALA A 90 9.26 -2.24 1.88
C ALA A 90 10.19 -3.20 2.64
N LEU A 91 9.63 -3.95 3.57
CA LEU A 91 10.42 -4.87 4.41
C LEU A 91 10.52 -6.26 3.78
N ASP A 92 9.54 -6.65 3.00
CA ASP A 92 9.53 -7.93 2.30
C ASP A 92 8.67 -7.83 1.05
N ALA A 93 9.03 -8.62 0.03
CA ALA A 93 8.29 -8.68 -1.21
C ALA A 93 8.34 -10.11 -1.76
N LEU A 94 7.23 -10.53 -2.35
CA LEU A 94 7.11 -11.84 -2.97
C LEU A 94 6.46 -11.69 -4.34
N ALA A 95 7.12 -12.20 -5.37
CA ALA A 95 6.55 -12.27 -6.71
C ALA A 95 6.29 -13.73 -7.08
N THR A 96 5.11 -14.00 -7.61
CA THR A 96 4.75 -15.32 -8.12
C THR A 96 4.43 -15.22 -9.61
N TYR A 97 4.76 -16.26 -10.36
CA TYR A 97 4.62 -16.29 -11.81
C TYR A 97 3.77 -17.48 -12.25
N ARG A 98 3.13 -17.30 -13.39
CA ARG A 98 2.36 -18.36 -14.05
C ARG A 98 3.24 -19.23 -14.91
#